data_b341ff47dd161ed655d214ad8b6bf93f
#
_entry.id   b341ff47dd161ed655d214ad8b6bf93f
#
_cell.length_a   1.000
_cell.length_b   1.000
_cell.length_c   1.000
_cell.angle_alpha   90.00
_cell.angle_beta   90.00
_cell.angle_gamma   90.00
#
_symmetry.space_group_name_H-M   'P 1'
#
loop_
_entity.id
_entity.type
_entity.pdbx_description
1 polymer ?
#
loop_
_entity_poly.entity_id
_entity_poly.type
_entity_poly.pdbx_seq_one_letter_code
_entity_poly.pdbx_strand_id
1 'polypeptide(L)'
;MHLVSLDADAIAARLPQLSALLHACVHDGASIGFILPFDSDDSDAFWTDNVRPAVARGSRLLLVAQLDGAIAGAVQLDWDTPPNQAHRAEVRKLLVHPAFRRRGLARQLMQAVEDRARALPRQLLTLDTRTHDHAEPLYRSLGYKTAGVIPGYALAPEGGRLDATTVMYKQLGLP
;
A
#
# COMPACT_ATOMS: atom_id res chain seq x y z
N MET A 1 -4.38 9.70 16.89
CA MET A 1 -4.01 9.21 15.55
C MET A 1 -4.66 10.11 14.50
N HIS A 2 -3.90 10.48 13.47
CA HIS A 2 -4.40 11.30 12.36
C HIS A 2 -4.05 10.64 11.04
N LEU A 3 -4.99 10.64 10.08
CA LEU A 3 -4.74 10.24 8.71
C LEU A 3 -4.47 11.48 7.86
N VAL A 4 -3.36 11.49 7.15
CA VAL A 4 -2.89 12.64 6.37
C VAL A 4 -2.54 12.19 4.96
N SER A 5 -2.99 12.96 3.96
CA SER A 5 -2.50 12.82 2.59
C SER A 5 -1.20 13.62 2.44
N LEU A 6 -0.17 13.00 1.92
CA LEU A 6 1.11 13.67 1.64
C LEU A 6 1.18 14.03 0.15
N ASP A 7 1.46 15.30 -0.13
CA ASP A 7 1.89 15.76 -1.44
C ASP A 7 3.40 15.51 -1.66
N ALA A 8 3.91 15.88 -2.83
CA ALA A 8 5.30 15.62 -3.19
C ALA A 8 6.33 16.31 -2.28
N ASP A 9 6.01 17.50 -1.77
CA ASP A 9 6.89 18.25 -0.89
C ASP A 9 6.86 17.68 0.54
N ALA A 10 5.68 17.31 1.02
CA ALA A 10 5.52 16.62 2.29
C ALA A 10 6.18 15.24 2.30
N ILE A 11 6.19 14.51 1.17
CA ILE A 11 6.95 13.24 1.01
C ILE A 11 8.45 13.52 1.20
N ALA A 12 9.00 14.53 0.51
CA ALA A 12 10.40 14.90 0.63
C ALA A 12 10.77 15.31 2.07
N ALA A 13 9.95 16.14 2.70
CA ALA A 13 10.16 16.60 4.07
C ALA A 13 10.09 15.48 5.12
N ARG A 14 9.39 14.39 4.82
CA ARG A 14 9.19 13.23 5.73
C ARG A 14 9.90 11.97 5.27
N LEU A 15 10.82 12.10 4.31
CA LEU A 15 11.55 10.96 3.75
C LEU A 15 12.15 10.06 4.83
N PRO A 16 12.84 10.54 5.87
CA PRO A 16 13.41 9.65 6.88
C PRO A 16 12.38 8.79 7.63
N GLN A 17 11.17 9.33 7.88
CA GLN A 17 10.11 8.57 8.55
C GLN A 17 9.47 7.53 7.61
N LEU A 18 9.28 7.88 6.34
CA LEU A 18 8.75 6.98 5.31
C LEU A 18 9.73 5.84 5.04
N SER A 19 11.02 6.16 4.95
CA SER A 19 12.08 5.16 4.77
C SER A 19 12.17 4.22 5.96
N ALA A 20 12.14 4.72 7.17
CA ALA A 20 12.13 3.88 8.37
C ALA A 20 10.91 2.93 8.40
N LEU A 21 9.72 3.40 7.99
CA LEU A 21 8.53 2.57 7.90
C LEU A 21 8.71 1.43 6.89
N LEU A 22 9.16 1.75 5.67
CA LEU A 22 9.33 0.74 4.61
C LEU A 22 10.42 -0.26 4.99
N HIS A 23 11.59 0.22 5.43
CA HIS A 23 12.69 -0.59 5.86
C HIS A 23 12.26 -1.59 6.97
N ALA A 24 11.58 -1.09 8.02
CA ALA A 24 11.09 -1.95 9.08
C ALA A 24 10.09 -3.02 8.58
N CYS A 25 9.22 -2.68 7.63
CA CYS A 25 8.27 -3.65 7.07
C CYS A 25 8.96 -4.72 6.23
N VAL A 26 9.95 -4.35 5.41
CA VAL A 26 10.70 -5.31 4.58
C VAL A 26 11.49 -6.28 5.46
N HIS A 27 12.20 -5.76 6.47
CA HIS A 27 12.97 -6.59 7.41
C HIS A 27 12.10 -7.47 8.33
N ASP A 28 10.82 -7.14 8.48
CA ASP A 28 9.84 -7.98 9.18
C ASP A 28 9.14 -8.98 8.23
N GLY A 29 9.65 -9.16 7.02
CA GLY A 29 9.20 -10.18 6.05
C GLY A 29 7.96 -9.80 5.24
N ALA A 30 7.62 -8.50 5.12
CA ALA A 30 6.50 -8.08 4.29
C ALA A 30 6.78 -8.35 2.80
N SER A 31 5.91 -9.11 2.15
CA SER A 31 5.98 -9.39 0.71
C SER A 31 5.37 -8.21 -0.07
N ILE A 32 6.16 -7.20 -0.32
CA ILE A 32 5.73 -5.92 -0.91
C ILE A 32 6.61 -5.48 -2.08
N GLY A 33 7.25 -6.44 -2.76
CA GLY A 33 8.04 -6.20 -3.96
C GLY A 33 9.51 -5.86 -3.69
N PHE A 34 10.02 -6.18 -2.50
CA PHE A 34 11.42 -6.03 -2.13
C PHE A 34 11.98 -7.35 -1.59
N ILE A 35 13.28 -7.54 -1.74
CA ILE A 35 14.04 -8.71 -1.24
C ILE A 35 15.24 -8.22 -0.43
N LEU A 36 15.69 -9.04 0.51
CA LEU A 36 16.90 -8.79 1.29
C LEU A 36 18.16 -9.17 0.49
N PRO A 37 19.30 -8.46 0.64
CA PRO A 37 19.47 -7.29 1.50
C PRO A 37 18.70 -6.06 0.99
N PHE A 38 18.14 -5.26 1.88
CA PHE A 38 17.39 -4.04 1.60
C PHE A 38 17.84 -2.98 2.61
N ASP A 39 18.47 -1.93 2.15
CA ASP A 39 19.04 -0.89 3.00
C ASP A 39 18.21 0.41 3.01
N SER A 40 18.72 1.41 3.70
CA SER A 40 18.05 2.71 3.79
C SER A 40 18.01 3.43 2.45
N ASP A 41 19.05 3.28 1.63
CA ASP A 41 19.16 3.95 0.32
C ASP A 41 18.14 3.35 -0.67
N ASP A 42 17.91 2.04 -0.62
CA ASP A 42 16.84 1.36 -1.37
C ASP A 42 15.46 1.90 -0.99
N SER A 43 15.26 2.10 0.32
CA SER A 43 14.00 2.65 0.85
C SER A 43 13.81 4.10 0.41
N ASP A 44 14.84 4.94 0.52
CA ASP A 44 14.82 6.33 0.09
C ASP A 44 14.53 6.44 -1.42
N ALA A 45 15.20 5.64 -2.23
CA ALA A 45 14.99 5.58 -3.67
C ALA A 45 13.54 5.22 -4.03
N PHE A 46 12.93 4.26 -3.34
CA PHE A 46 11.53 3.93 -3.58
C PHE A 46 10.59 5.14 -3.39
N TRP A 47 10.75 5.88 -2.30
CA TRP A 47 9.91 7.04 -2.04
C TRP A 47 10.21 8.21 -2.98
N THR A 48 11.49 8.45 -3.26
CA THR A 48 11.95 9.58 -4.08
C THR A 48 11.68 9.38 -5.56
N ASP A 49 11.98 8.18 -6.10
CA ASP A 49 12.00 7.95 -7.55
C ASP A 49 10.71 7.30 -8.06
N ASN A 50 9.97 6.62 -7.18
CA ASN A 50 8.73 5.95 -7.57
C ASN A 50 7.47 6.66 -7.05
N VAL A 51 7.39 6.94 -5.74
CA VAL A 51 6.15 7.45 -5.14
C VAL A 51 5.99 8.95 -5.36
N ARG A 52 6.99 9.73 -5.00
CA ARG A 52 6.95 11.19 -5.08
C ARG A 52 6.61 11.71 -6.49
N PRO A 53 7.23 11.23 -7.59
CA PRO A 53 6.88 11.67 -8.94
C PRO A 53 5.45 11.31 -9.34
N ALA A 54 4.94 10.15 -8.94
CA ALA A 54 3.57 9.74 -9.23
C ALA A 54 2.53 10.60 -8.49
N VAL A 55 2.82 10.98 -7.24
CA VAL A 55 2.00 11.93 -6.47
C VAL A 55 2.05 13.32 -7.09
N ALA A 56 3.23 13.78 -7.50
CA ALA A 56 3.39 15.09 -8.15
C ALA A 56 2.61 15.19 -9.47
N ARG A 57 2.53 14.09 -10.25
CA ARG A 57 1.73 14.03 -11.49
C ARG A 57 0.22 13.90 -11.24
N GLY A 58 -0.20 13.69 -9.99
CA GLY A 58 -1.60 13.49 -9.66
C GLY A 58 -2.15 12.12 -10.10
N SER A 59 -1.30 11.11 -10.31
CA SER A 59 -1.72 9.74 -10.66
C SER A 59 -1.74 8.78 -9.48
N ARG A 60 -1.26 9.25 -8.32
CA ARG A 60 -1.19 8.46 -7.08
C ARG A 60 -1.47 9.31 -5.85
N LEU A 61 -2.13 8.72 -4.88
CA LEU A 61 -2.32 9.26 -3.55
C LEU A 61 -1.45 8.47 -2.56
N LEU A 62 -0.80 9.16 -1.62
CA LEU A 62 -0.18 8.57 -0.45
C LEU A 62 -0.92 9.03 0.81
N LEU A 63 -1.56 8.10 1.51
CA LEU A 63 -2.11 8.32 2.84
C LEU A 63 -1.18 7.74 3.90
N VAL A 64 -0.95 8.48 4.97
CA VAL A 64 -0.19 8.01 6.13
C VAL A 64 -1.01 8.11 7.41
N ALA A 65 -0.83 7.14 8.29
CA ALA A 65 -1.32 7.17 9.65
C ALA A 65 -0.22 7.70 10.58
N GLN A 66 -0.49 8.82 11.24
CA GLN A 66 0.42 9.42 12.22
C GLN A 66 -0.05 9.08 13.63
N LEU A 67 0.88 8.63 14.45
CA LEU A 67 0.68 8.34 15.86
C LEU A 67 1.87 8.90 16.65
N ASP A 68 1.60 9.74 17.64
CA ASP A 68 2.62 10.33 18.51
C ASP A 68 3.79 10.99 17.75
N GLY A 69 3.46 11.67 16.63
CA GLY A 69 4.43 12.37 15.78
C GLY A 69 5.17 11.48 14.76
N ALA A 70 5.04 10.16 14.84
CA ALA A 70 5.66 9.22 13.90
C ALA A 70 4.69 8.78 12.78
N ILE A 71 5.22 8.41 11.61
CA ILE A 71 4.46 7.71 10.58
C ILE A 71 4.40 6.23 10.97
N ALA A 72 3.23 5.81 11.46
CA ALA A 72 2.98 4.46 11.95
C ALA A 72 2.49 3.50 10.86
N GLY A 73 2.01 4.03 9.74
CA GLY A 73 1.55 3.24 8.60
C GLY A 73 1.31 4.10 7.37
N ALA A 74 1.19 3.45 6.22
CA ALA A 74 0.93 4.09 4.93
C ALA A 74 0.10 3.19 4.03
N VAL A 75 -0.60 3.79 3.05
CA VAL A 75 -1.25 3.10 1.93
C VAL A 75 -1.23 4.00 0.71
N GLN A 76 -1.12 3.41 -0.47
CA GLN A 76 -1.17 4.13 -1.73
C GLN A 76 -2.44 3.74 -2.50
N LEU A 77 -3.02 4.72 -3.19
CA LEU A 77 -4.02 4.51 -4.23
C LEU A 77 -3.43 4.99 -5.55
N ASP A 78 -3.34 4.10 -6.51
CA ASP A 78 -2.76 4.36 -7.83
C ASP A 78 -3.85 4.25 -8.90
N TRP A 79 -3.97 5.27 -9.73
CA TRP A 79 -4.94 5.29 -10.84
C TRP A 79 -4.30 5.65 -12.18
N ASP A 80 -2.99 5.42 -12.30
CA ASP A 80 -2.28 5.47 -13.58
C ASP A 80 -2.66 4.24 -14.41
N THR A 81 -3.84 4.32 -15.00
CA THR A 81 -4.49 3.22 -15.71
C THR A 81 -4.71 3.57 -17.17
N PRO A 82 -4.74 2.57 -18.08
CA PRO A 82 -5.10 2.80 -19.48
C PRO A 82 -6.49 3.49 -19.62
N PRO A 83 -6.73 4.24 -20.71
CA PRO A 83 -7.97 5.00 -20.89
C PRO A 83 -9.27 4.18 -20.75
N ASN A 84 -9.26 2.91 -21.13
CA ASN A 84 -10.39 2.00 -20.98
C ASN A 84 -10.58 1.47 -19.56
N GLN A 85 -9.74 1.85 -18.63
CA GLN A 85 -9.77 1.46 -17.21
C GLN A 85 -9.88 2.68 -16.28
N ALA A 86 -10.36 3.81 -16.79
CA ALA A 86 -10.46 5.06 -16.02
C ALA A 86 -11.34 4.97 -14.75
N HIS A 87 -12.20 3.96 -14.66
CA HIS A 87 -13.05 3.67 -13.51
C HIS A 87 -12.35 2.83 -12.43
N ARG A 88 -11.10 2.38 -12.66
CA ARG A 88 -10.34 1.51 -11.76
C ARG A 88 -9.22 2.26 -11.04
N ALA A 89 -8.90 1.81 -9.84
CA ALA A 89 -7.67 2.17 -9.14
C ALA A 89 -7.11 0.93 -8.42
N GLU A 90 -5.83 0.96 -8.11
CA GLU A 90 -5.12 -0.10 -7.41
C GLU A 90 -4.70 0.37 -6.02
N VAL A 91 -5.04 -0.40 -5.00
CA VAL A 91 -4.51 -0.19 -3.64
C VAL A 91 -3.16 -0.88 -3.54
N ARG A 92 -2.14 -0.12 -3.18
CA ARG A 92 -0.76 -0.60 -3.14
C ARG A 92 -0.09 -0.28 -1.81
N LYS A 93 0.89 -1.09 -1.41
CA LYS A 93 1.79 -0.82 -0.29
C LYS A 93 1.04 -0.41 0.99
N LEU A 94 0.06 -1.22 1.42
CA LEU A 94 -0.47 -1.09 2.76
C LEU A 94 0.60 -1.52 3.76
N LEU A 95 1.16 -0.57 4.48
CA LEU A 95 2.24 -0.73 5.43
C LEU A 95 1.76 -0.37 6.83
N VAL A 96 2.09 -1.17 7.82
CA VAL A 96 1.98 -0.81 9.23
C VAL A 96 3.28 -1.22 9.91
N HIS A 97 3.97 -0.23 10.48
CA HIS A 97 5.23 -0.46 11.19
C HIS A 97 5.03 -1.54 12.28
N PRO A 98 5.92 -2.53 12.40
CA PRO A 98 5.75 -3.65 13.32
C PRO A 98 5.38 -3.24 14.75
N ALA A 99 6.01 -2.19 15.29
CA ALA A 99 5.75 -1.68 16.64
C ALA A 99 4.33 -1.07 16.83
N PHE A 100 3.62 -0.76 15.75
CA PHE A 100 2.29 -0.13 15.80
C PHE A 100 1.16 -1.05 15.32
N ARG A 101 1.44 -2.32 15.05
CA ARG A 101 0.43 -3.30 14.63
C ARG A 101 -0.61 -3.58 15.71
N ARG A 102 -1.73 -4.21 15.33
CA ARG A 102 -2.85 -4.62 16.21
C ARG A 102 -3.58 -3.45 16.89
N ARG A 103 -3.43 -2.23 16.35
CA ARG A 103 -4.11 -1.00 16.79
C ARG A 103 -5.18 -0.51 15.79
N GLY A 104 -5.57 -1.33 14.83
CA GLY A 104 -6.60 -0.98 13.83
C GLY A 104 -6.14 -0.05 12.70
N LEU A 105 -4.84 0.31 12.62
CA LEU A 105 -4.31 1.28 11.65
C LEU A 105 -4.57 0.84 10.20
N ALA A 106 -4.31 -0.42 9.86
CA ALA A 106 -4.51 -0.95 8.52
C ALA A 106 -5.98 -0.81 8.06
N ARG A 107 -6.94 -1.09 8.95
CA ARG A 107 -8.37 -0.95 8.66
C ARG A 107 -8.73 0.51 8.37
N GLN A 108 -8.25 1.44 9.18
CA GLN A 108 -8.55 2.86 9.02
C GLN A 108 -7.92 3.43 7.75
N LEU A 109 -6.67 3.03 7.42
CA LEU A 109 -6.02 3.39 6.15
C LEU A 109 -6.82 2.87 4.95
N MET A 110 -7.28 1.62 5.00
CA MET A 110 -8.09 1.04 3.91
C MET A 110 -9.44 1.73 3.77
N GLN A 111 -10.14 2.05 4.85
CA GLN A 111 -11.39 2.81 4.79
C GLN A 111 -11.18 4.20 4.19
N ALA A 112 -10.14 4.91 4.62
CA ALA A 112 -9.83 6.23 4.10
C ALA A 112 -9.44 6.20 2.61
N VAL A 113 -8.69 5.19 2.15
CA VAL A 113 -8.35 5.06 0.73
C VAL A 113 -9.59 4.74 -0.13
N GLU A 114 -10.54 3.97 0.39
CA GLU A 114 -11.81 3.72 -0.30
C GLU A 114 -12.65 5.01 -0.44
N ASP A 115 -12.70 5.83 0.60
CA ASP A 115 -13.41 7.12 0.55
C ASP A 115 -12.76 8.07 -0.47
N ARG A 116 -11.42 8.08 -0.55
CA ARG A 116 -10.70 8.84 -1.58
C ARG A 116 -10.97 8.31 -2.98
N ALA A 117 -11.04 7.00 -3.16
CA ALA A 117 -11.37 6.38 -4.44
C ALA A 117 -12.78 6.79 -4.93
N ARG A 118 -13.77 6.82 -4.02
CA ARG A 118 -15.13 7.30 -4.34
C ARG A 118 -15.13 8.77 -4.77
N ALA A 119 -14.35 9.62 -4.10
CA ALA A 119 -14.21 11.03 -4.46
C ALA A 119 -13.52 11.25 -5.83
N LEU A 120 -12.74 10.27 -6.32
CA LEU A 120 -12.08 10.25 -7.63
C LEU A 120 -12.89 9.52 -8.71
N PRO A 121 -14.20 9.36 -8.62
CA PRO A 121 -15.12 8.41 -9.25
C PRO A 121 -14.47 7.08 -9.71
N ARG A 122 -13.71 6.44 -8.82
CA ARG A 122 -13.15 5.10 -9.07
C ARG A 122 -14.10 4.06 -8.50
N GLN A 123 -14.73 3.29 -9.37
CA GLN A 123 -15.79 2.34 -9.01
C GLN A 123 -15.24 0.94 -8.68
N LEU A 124 -14.03 0.64 -9.14
CA LEU A 124 -13.39 -0.66 -8.95
C LEU A 124 -12.01 -0.48 -8.30
N LEU A 125 -11.83 -1.08 -7.14
CA LEU A 125 -10.52 -1.23 -6.52
C LEU A 125 -9.99 -2.63 -6.75
N THR A 126 -8.69 -2.71 -7.07
CA THR A 126 -7.94 -3.96 -7.14
C THR A 126 -6.75 -3.90 -6.18
N LEU A 127 -6.32 -5.04 -5.73
CA LEU A 127 -5.07 -5.23 -4.98
C LEU A 127 -4.59 -6.67 -5.16
N ASP A 128 -3.33 -6.89 -4.85
CA ASP A 128 -2.81 -8.23 -4.64
C ASP A 128 -2.11 -8.33 -3.27
N THR A 129 -2.06 -9.54 -2.73
CA THR A 129 -1.42 -9.82 -1.45
C THR A 129 -0.85 -11.22 -1.45
N ARG A 130 0.24 -11.45 -0.74
CA ARG A 130 0.76 -12.81 -0.56
C ARG A 130 -0.35 -13.72 -0.02
N THR A 131 -0.54 -14.87 -0.66
CA THR A 131 -1.57 -15.83 -0.27
C THR A 131 -1.33 -16.32 1.16
N HIS A 132 -2.40 -16.34 1.96
CA HIS A 132 -2.39 -16.68 3.40
C HIS A 132 -1.62 -15.69 4.29
N ASP A 133 -1.35 -14.48 3.81
CA ASP A 133 -0.79 -13.42 4.66
C ASP A 133 -1.84 -12.84 5.61
N HIS A 134 -1.36 -12.20 6.67
CA HIS A 134 -2.19 -11.53 7.69
C HIS A 134 -3.10 -10.43 7.13
N ALA A 135 -2.75 -9.86 5.99
CA ALA A 135 -3.55 -8.82 5.32
C ALA A 135 -4.79 -9.38 4.60
N GLU A 136 -4.74 -10.63 4.11
CA GLU A 136 -5.85 -11.21 3.35
C GLU A 136 -7.17 -11.27 4.16
N PRO A 137 -7.21 -11.73 5.42
CA PRO A 137 -8.41 -11.68 6.25
C PRO A 137 -8.93 -10.25 6.48
N LEU A 138 -8.05 -9.26 6.59
CA LEU A 138 -8.45 -7.86 6.69
C LEU A 138 -9.20 -7.42 5.44
N TYR A 139 -8.66 -7.66 4.25
CA TYR A 139 -9.31 -7.30 2.99
C TYR A 139 -10.68 -7.98 2.84
N ARG A 140 -10.77 -9.27 3.13
CA ARG A 140 -12.06 -9.98 3.14
C ARG A 140 -13.08 -9.34 4.09
N SER A 141 -12.66 -8.95 5.30
CA SER A 141 -13.52 -8.29 6.29
C SER A 141 -13.96 -6.88 5.87
N LEU A 142 -13.27 -6.26 4.92
CA LEU A 142 -13.61 -4.98 4.30
C LEU A 142 -14.45 -5.15 3.02
N GLY A 143 -14.81 -6.37 2.66
CA GLY A 143 -15.67 -6.67 1.51
C GLY A 143 -14.92 -6.87 0.19
N TYR A 144 -13.58 -7.00 0.21
CA TYR A 144 -12.83 -7.43 -0.97
C TYR A 144 -13.10 -8.90 -1.26
N LYS A 145 -13.27 -9.20 -2.55
CA LYS A 145 -13.49 -10.56 -3.07
C LYS A 145 -12.24 -11.06 -3.76
N THR A 146 -11.97 -12.34 -3.64
CA THR A 146 -10.88 -13.01 -4.37
C THR A 146 -11.26 -13.16 -5.83
N ALA A 147 -10.42 -12.67 -6.74
CA ALA A 147 -10.51 -12.94 -8.18
C ALA A 147 -9.82 -14.25 -8.54
N GLY A 148 -8.69 -14.55 -7.90
CA GLY A 148 -7.93 -15.77 -8.12
C GLY A 148 -6.61 -15.77 -7.37
N VAL A 149 -5.90 -16.90 -7.48
CA VAL A 149 -4.56 -17.10 -6.90
C VAL A 149 -3.59 -17.45 -8.02
N ILE A 150 -2.43 -16.80 -8.03
CA ILE A 150 -1.34 -17.09 -8.97
C ILE A 150 -0.21 -17.75 -8.20
N PRO A 151 0.09 -19.03 -8.44
CA PRO A 151 1.18 -19.75 -7.79
C PRO A 151 2.56 -19.20 -8.22
N GLY A 152 3.55 -19.23 -7.32
CA GLY A 152 4.93 -18.87 -7.64
C GLY A 152 5.11 -17.44 -8.18
N TYR A 153 4.29 -16.52 -7.73
CA TYR A 153 4.19 -15.17 -8.27
C TYR A 153 5.37 -14.27 -7.89
N ALA A 154 5.85 -14.35 -6.67
CA ALA A 154 6.90 -13.47 -6.16
C ALA A 154 7.93 -14.26 -5.33
N LEU A 155 9.18 -13.83 -5.42
CA LEU A 155 10.22 -14.32 -4.52
C LEU A 155 9.93 -13.83 -3.09
N ALA A 156 10.07 -14.71 -2.10
CA ALA A 156 9.97 -14.33 -0.71
C ALA A 156 11.05 -13.29 -0.34
N PRO A 157 10.79 -12.35 0.58
CA PRO A 157 11.76 -11.31 0.94
C PRO A 157 13.13 -11.84 1.35
N GLU A 158 13.17 -12.98 2.02
CA GLU A 158 14.39 -13.69 2.43
C GLU A 158 15.03 -14.51 1.32
N GLY A 159 14.41 -14.59 0.15
CA GLY A 159 14.88 -15.42 -0.97
C GLY A 159 14.50 -16.89 -0.84
N GLY A 160 14.94 -17.73 -1.79
CA GLY A 160 14.89 -19.18 -1.74
C GLY A 160 13.51 -19.82 -1.96
N ARG A 161 12.41 -19.08 -1.92
CA ARG A 161 11.05 -19.59 -2.10
C ARG A 161 10.21 -18.65 -2.96
N LEU A 162 9.38 -19.21 -3.83
CA LEU A 162 8.36 -18.47 -4.56
C LEU A 162 7.02 -18.57 -3.82
N ASP A 163 6.47 -17.43 -3.47
CA ASP A 163 5.16 -17.30 -2.84
C ASP A 163 4.05 -17.08 -3.88
N ALA A 164 2.86 -17.59 -3.61
CA ALA A 164 1.68 -17.29 -4.40
C ALA A 164 1.11 -15.92 -4.02
N THR A 165 0.42 -15.26 -4.96
CA THR A 165 -0.36 -14.06 -4.68
C THR A 165 -1.85 -14.31 -4.85
N THR A 166 -2.65 -13.70 -3.98
CA THR A 166 -4.11 -13.63 -4.09
C THR A 166 -4.48 -12.27 -4.66
N VAL A 167 -5.04 -12.27 -5.86
CA VAL A 167 -5.61 -11.07 -6.50
C VAL A 167 -7.01 -10.84 -5.96
N MET A 168 -7.28 -9.63 -5.48
CA MET A 168 -8.55 -9.27 -4.88
C MET A 168 -9.12 -7.98 -5.50
N TYR A 169 -10.43 -7.83 -5.42
CA TYR A 169 -11.13 -6.65 -5.92
C TYR A 169 -12.30 -6.25 -5.03
N LYS A 170 -12.69 -4.99 -5.09
CA LYS A 170 -13.91 -4.47 -4.47
C LYS A 170 -14.59 -3.48 -5.41
N GLN A 171 -15.87 -3.70 -5.67
CA GLN A 171 -16.72 -2.70 -6.32
C GLN A 171 -17.21 -1.71 -5.27
N LEU A 172 -16.96 -0.44 -5.52
CA LEU A 172 -17.35 0.65 -4.62
C LEU A 172 -18.71 1.13 -5.03
N GLY A 173 -19.73 0.72 -5.18
CA GLY A 173 -21.02 1.30 -5.62
C GLY A 173 -20.93 2.72 -6.21
N LEU A 174 -21.81 3.08 -7.07
CA LEU A 174 -21.96 4.49 -7.48
C LEU A 174 -22.43 5.31 -6.29
N PRO A 175 -21.99 6.58 -6.15
CA PRO A 175 -22.50 7.48 -5.12
C PRO A 175 -24.00 7.75 -5.32
#